data_2b20645165e0a4d7790ec13ef35e49eb
#
_entry.id   2b20645165e0a4d7790ec13ef35e49eb
#
_cell.length_a   1.000
_cell.length_b   1.000
_cell.length_c   1.000
_cell.angle_alpha   90.00
_cell.angle_beta   90.00
_cell.angle_gamma   90.00
#
_symmetry.space_group_name_H-M   'P 1'
#
loop_
_entity.id
_entity.type
_entity.pdbx_description
1 polymer ?
#
loop_
_entity_poly.entity_id
_entity_poly.type
_entity_poly.pdbx_seq_one_letter_code
_entity_poly.pdbx_strand_id
1 'polypeptide(L)'
;LVLGIGGAGGNAINGMIEAGLQGVEFIAVNTDAQDLRLSHAQTKIQMGLNLTKGLGAGSKLDIGEAAADESLNEIVNVLQGSNMVFITAGMGGGTGTGAAHVIARAAKELNILTIGVVTLPFLYEGPSRMRKANQGLEELRKHVDTIIVVPNQNLFKIASEQTTFEESFLLSNDVLKHGVQSITDLMVRPGLINLDFADVETVMSSMGKAMMGTGQAEGEGRAVKAAESAINNPLIDDYSLKGAKGLLV
;
A
#
# COMPACT_ATOMS: atom_id res chain seq x y z
N LEU A 1 9.64 -1.08 7.63
CA LEU A 1 8.52 -0.43 8.28
C LEU A 1 7.31 -0.43 7.35
N VAL A 2 6.13 -0.76 7.85
CA VAL A 2 4.87 -0.74 7.08
C VAL A 2 3.88 0.17 7.80
N LEU A 3 3.48 1.25 7.13
CA LEU A 3 2.46 2.17 7.62
C LEU A 3 1.13 1.91 6.91
N GLY A 4 0.09 1.58 7.67
CA GLY A 4 -1.28 1.53 7.20
C GLY A 4 -2.00 2.83 7.51
N ILE A 5 -2.37 3.60 6.49
CA ILE A 5 -2.93 4.94 6.62
C ILE A 5 -4.42 4.91 6.31
N GLY A 6 -5.21 5.41 7.23
CA GLY A 6 -6.66 5.42 7.14
C GLY A 6 -7.29 4.03 7.33
N GLY A 7 -8.59 3.91 7.11
CA GLY A 7 -9.31 2.66 7.36
C GLY A 7 -8.83 1.49 6.50
N ALA A 8 -8.72 1.67 5.19
CA ALA A 8 -8.27 0.61 4.28
C ALA A 8 -6.82 0.19 4.57
N GLY A 9 -5.92 1.14 4.81
CA GLY A 9 -4.54 0.85 5.20
C GLY A 9 -4.45 0.12 6.53
N GLY A 10 -5.24 0.52 7.52
CA GLY A 10 -5.35 -0.13 8.82
C GLY A 10 -5.84 -1.58 8.71
N ASN A 11 -6.86 -1.82 7.92
CA ASN A 11 -7.38 -3.17 7.66
C ASN A 11 -6.36 -4.05 6.93
N ALA A 12 -5.62 -3.47 5.98
CA ALA A 12 -4.58 -4.20 5.27
C ALA A 12 -3.46 -4.66 6.21
N ILE A 13 -2.97 -3.80 7.11
CA ILE A 13 -1.94 -4.20 8.08
C ILE A 13 -2.45 -5.20 9.12
N ASN A 14 -3.72 -5.12 9.53
CA ASN A 14 -4.33 -6.17 10.37
C ASN A 14 -4.26 -7.52 9.66
N GLY A 15 -4.62 -7.57 8.38
CA GLY A 15 -4.50 -8.80 7.58
C GLY A 15 -3.06 -9.31 7.46
N MET A 16 -2.07 -8.40 7.35
CA MET A 16 -0.66 -8.78 7.32
C MET A 16 -0.19 -9.38 8.65
N ILE A 17 -0.60 -8.80 9.76
CA ILE A 17 -0.29 -9.28 11.12
C ILE A 17 -0.92 -10.65 11.35
N GLU A 18 -2.18 -10.84 11.01
CA GLU A 18 -2.91 -12.11 11.12
C GLU A 18 -2.30 -13.20 10.24
N ALA A 19 -1.80 -12.84 9.06
CA ALA A 19 -1.08 -13.76 8.18
C ALA A 19 0.33 -14.11 8.66
N GLY A 20 0.81 -13.49 9.74
CA GLY A 20 2.12 -13.75 10.31
C GLY A 20 3.27 -13.20 9.48
N LEU A 21 3.07 -12.10 8.76
CA LEU A 21 4.13 -11.44 7.99
C LEU A 21 5.27 -11.02 8.93
N GLN A 22 6.48 -11.50 8.65
CA GLN A 22 7.64 -11.31 9.51
C GLN A 22 8.68 -10.36 8.91
N GLY A 23 9.60 -9.90 9.76
CA GLY A 23 10.71 -9.03 9.36
C GLY A 23 10.33 -7.57 9.15
N VAL A 24 9.13 -7.18 9.53
CA VAL A 24 8.60 -5.82 9.41
C VAL A 24 7.94 -5.35 10.70
N GLU A 25 7.99 -4.06 10.94
CA GLU A 25 7.23 -3.40 12.00
C GLU A 25 6.01 -2.72 11.41
N PHE A 26 4.87 -2.81 12.08
CA PHE A 26 3.60 -2.25 11.63
C PHE A 26 3.20 -1.03 12.44
N ILE A 27 2.79 0.02 11.75
CA ILE A 27 2.28 1.25 12.34
C ILE A 27 0.93 1.57 11.72
N ALA A 28 -0.10 1.68 12.55
CA ALA A 28 -1.40 2.17 12.14
C ALA A 28 -1.48 3.68 12.33
N VAL A 29 -1.86 4.39 11.28
CA VAL A 29 -1.96 5.85 11.26
C VAL A 29 -3.35 6.25 10.80
N ASN A 30 -4.11 6.92 11.63
CA ASN A 30 -5.49 7.30 11.29
C ASN A 30 -5.92 8.57 12.04
N THR A 31 -6.94 9.23 11.53
CA THR A 31 -7.66 10.32 12.19
C THR A 31 -8.87 9.82 12.98
N ASP A 32 -9.28 8.59 12.75
CA ASP A 32 -10.40 7.94 13.44
C ASP A 32 -9.90 7.12 14.63
N ALA A 33 -10.26 7.55 15.84
CA ALA A 33 -9.85 6.89 17.07
C ALA A 33 -10.50 5.52 17.27
N GLN A 34 -11.72 5.31 16.73
CA GLN A 34 -12.41 4.03 16.85
C GLN A 34 -11.72 2.97 15.99
N ASP A 35 -11.38 3.32 14.75
CA ASP A 35 -10.64 2.46 13.84
C ASP A 35 -9.26 2.07 14.42
N LEU A 36 -8.54 3.02 15.01
CA LEU A 36 -7.27 2.76 15.67
C LEU A 36 -7.36 1.79 16.84
N ARG A 37 -8.46 1.80 17.60
CA ARG A 37 -8.66 0.84 18.70
C ARG A 37 -8.75 -0.60 18.20
N LEU A 38 -9.27 -0.81 16.99
CA LEU A 38 -9.41 -2.13 16.37
C LEU A 38 -8.12 -2.60 15.69
N SER A 39 -7.13 -1.74 15.56
CA SER A 39 -5.85 -2.10 14.94
C SER A 39 -5.06 -3.07 15.82
N HIS A 40 -4.47 -4.07 15.17
CA HIS A 40 -3.55 -5.04 15.79
C HIS A 40 -2.09 -4.55 15.80
N ALA A 41 -1.80 -3.39 15.21
CA ALA A 41 -0.47 -2.82 15.19
C ALA A 41 0.02 -2.48 16.60
N GLN A 42 1.31 -2.73 16.87
CA GLN A 42 1.92 -2.38 18.15
C GLN A 42 2.03 -0.87 18.34
N THR A 43 2.33 -0.16 17.26
CA THR A 43 2.41 1.29 17.24
C THR A 43 1.22 1.89 16.51
N LYS A 44 0.56 2.84 17.15
CA LYS A 44 -0.60 3.53 16.62
C LYS A 44 -0.41 5.03 16.73
N ILE A 45 -0.66 5.75 15.66
CA ILE A 45 -0.60 7.22 15.63
C ILE A 45 -1.99 7.75 15.30
N GLN A 46 -2.58 8.49 16.21
CA GLN A 46 -3.78 9.26 15.93
C GLN A 46 -3.38 10.63 15.42
N MET A 47 -3.57 10.86 14.13
CA MET A 47 -3.28 12.15 13.50
C MET A 47 -4.37 13.17 13.77
N GLY A 48 -3.96 14.43 13.89
CA GLY A 48 -4.87 15.54 13.97
C GLY A 48 -5.79 15.52 15.20
N LEU A 49 -5.23 15.21 16.37
CA LEU A 49 -5.97 15.16 17.65
C LEU A 49 -6.82 16.42 17.90
N ASN A 50 -6.26 17.58 17.64
CA ASN A 50 -6.95 18.85 17.82
C ASN A 50 -7.91 19.15 16.67
N LEU A 51 -7.52 18.79 15.44
CA LEU A 51 -8.28 19.09 14.23
C LEU A 51 -9.54 18.23 14.08
N THR A 52 -9.41 16.91 14.29
CA THR A 52 -10.51 15.97 14.05
C THR A 52 -11.15 15.43 15.32
N LYS A 53 -10.50 15.57 16.46
CA LYS A 53 -10.94 15.04 17.77
C LYS A 53 -11.28 13.55 17.74
N GLY A 54 -10.59 12.79 16.88
CA GLY A 54 -10.82 11.36 16.71
C GLY A 54 -12.04 10.97 15.88
N LEU A 55 -12.67 11.91 15.19
CA LEU A 55 -13.89 11.68 14.41
C LEU A 55 -13.62 11.42 12.91
N GLY A 56 -12.36 11.29 12.53
CA GLY A 56 -11.97 11.07 11.15
C GLY A 56 -11.92 12.36 10.30
N ALA A 57 -11.54 12.24 9.05
CA ALA A 57 -11.38 13.36 8.11
C ALA A 57 -12.66 13.73 7.34
N GLY A 58 -13.76 12.99 7.53
CA GLY A 58 -15.03 13.25 6.84
C GLY A 58 -14.91 13.20 5.31
N SER A 59 -14.06 12.34 4.77
CA SER A 59 -13.76 12.23 3.33
C SER A 59 -13.20 13.50 2.69
N LYS A 60 -12.59 14.39 3.46
CA LYS A 60 -11.95 15.61 2.99
C LYS A 60 -10.44 15.45 2.97
N LEU A 61 -9.83 15.67 1.80
CA LEU A 61 -8.39 15.52 1.60
C LEU A 61 -7.58 16.53 2.40
N ASP A 62 -8.03 17.79 2.40
CA ASP A 62 -7.41 18.90 3.13
C ASP A 62 -7.36 18.63 4.64
N ILE A 63 -8.38 17.99 5.19
CA ILE A 63 -8.40 17.59 6.61
C ILE A 63 -7.40 16.46 6.85
N GLY A 64 -7.32 15.45 5.97
CA GLY A 64 -6.33 14.37 6.07
C GLY A 64 -4.90 14.89 5.98
N GLU A 65 -4.64 15.81 5.06
CA GLU A 65 -3.34 16.47 4.91
C GLU A 65 -2.97 17.29 6.15
N ALA A 66 -3.87 18.16 6.59
CA ALA A 66 -3.65 18.98 7.78
C ALA A 66 -3.48 18.16 9.06
N ALA A 67 -4.18 17.03 9.18
CA ALA A 67 -4.03 16.12 10.31
C ALA A 67 -2.63 15.47 10.32
N ALA A 68 -2.10 15.09 9.16
CA ALA A 68 -0.74 14.58 9.05
C ALA A 68 0.31 15.66 9.39
N ASP A 69 0.11 16.89 8.94
CA ASP A 69 0.98 18.01 9.27
C ASP A 69 0.98 18.30 10.78
N GLU A 70 -0.17 18.25 11.44
CA GLU A 70 -0.28 18.42 12.90
C GLU A 70 0.52 17.36 13.66
N SER A 71 0.55 16.14 13.17
CA SER A 71 1.21 14.99 13.81
C SER A 71 2.58 14.66 13.20
N LEU A 72 3.15 15.56 12.40
CA LEU A 72 4.36 15.29 11.62
C LEU A 72 5.55 14.91 12.51
N ASN A 73 5.75 15.54 13.65
CA ASN A 73 6.84 15.22 14.57
C ASN A 73 6.74 13.78 15.09
N GLU A 74 5.56 13.31 15.43
CA GLU A 74 5.33 11.95 15.88
C GLU A 74 5.57 10.94 14.74
N ILE A 75 5.14 11.27 13.54
CA ILE A 75 5.37 10.47 12.33
C ILE A 75 6.87 10.37 12.04
N VAL A 76 7.59 11.48 12.06
CA VAL A 76 9.04 11.51 11.84
C VAL A 76 9.78 10.67 12.89
N ASN A 77 9.37 10.72 14.14
CA ASN A 77 10.00 9.92 15.20
C ASN A 77 9.91 8.41 14.93
N VAL A 78 8.78 7.91 14.42
CA VAL A 78 8.64 6.48 14.13
C VAL A 78 9.33 6.09 12.80
N LEU A 79 9.53 7.03 11.88
CA LEU A 79 10.24 6.79 10.63
C LEU A 79 11.76 6.74 10.80
N GLN A 80 12.31 7.48 11.77
CA GLN A 80 13.75 7.59 11.96
C GLN A 80 14.42 6.23 12.21
N GLY A 81 15.56 6.02 11.54
CA GLY A 81 16.33 4.79 11.64
C GLY A 81 15.85 3.66 10.74
N SER A 82 14.75 3.84 10.01
CA SER A 82 14.28 2.87 9.02
C SER A 82 15.04 3.00 7.70
N ASN A 83 15.35 1.88 7.06
CA ASN A 83 15.97 1.86 5.73
C ASN A 83 14.91 1.94 4.63
N MET A 84 13.73 1.40 4.89
CA MET A 84 12.64 1.25 3.94
C MET A 84 11.30 1.42 4.64
N VAL A 85 10.37 2.08 3.96
CA VAL A 85 8.99 2.23 4.40
C VAL A 85 8.01 1.90 3.28
N PHE A 86 7.02 1.08 3.60
CA PHE A 86 5.83 0.91 2.79
C PHE A 86 4.73 1.82 3.30
N ILE A 87 4.14 2.59 2.41
CA ILE A 87 2.97 3.41 2.66
C ILE A 87 1.79 2.75 1.98
N THR A 88 0.89 2.16 2.77
CA THR A 88 -0.28 1.47 2.24
C THR A 88 -1.56 2.20 2.61
N ALA A 89 -2.39 2.44 1.60
CA ALA A 89 -3.64 3.18 1.74
C ALA A 89 -4.64 2.82 0.64
N GLY A 90 -5.92 2.93 0.95
CA GLY A 90 -6.97 3.01 -0.07
C GLY A 90 -7.20 4.48 -0.43
N MET A 91 -7.05 4.80 -1.71
CA MET A 91 -7.26 6.16 -2.19
C MET A 91 -8.75 6.45 -2.40
N GLY A 92 -9.15 7.70 -2.19
CA GLY A 92 -10.53 8.19 -2.37
C GLY A 92 -11.24 8.62 -1.10
N GLY A 93 -10.78 8.19 0.07
CA GLY A 93 -11.21 8.73 1.36
C GLY A 93 -10.52 10.04 1.72
N GLY A 94 -10.71 10.51 2.94
CA GLY A 94 -10.05 11.73 3.42
C GLY A 94 -8.66 11.47 3.99
N THR A 95 -8.55 10.54 4.92
CA THR A 95 -7.32 10.31 5.68
C THR A 95 -6.20 9.72 4.82
N GLY A 96 -6.42 8.56 4.22
CA GLY A 96 -5.39 7.89 3.40
C GLY A 96 -4.96 8.75 2.22
N THR A 97 -5.93 9.32 1.52
CA THR A 97 -5.69 10.15 0.33
C THR A 97 -4.95 11.45 0.65
N GLY A 98 -5.32 12.11 1.74
CA GLY A 98 -4.73 13.40 2.13
C GLY A 98 -3.41 13.26 2.88
N ALA A 99 -3.24 12.23 3.69
CA ALA A 99 -2.06 12.07 4.55
C ALA A 99 -0.89 11.33 3.88
N ALA A 100 -1.15 10.44 2.92
CA ALA A 100 -0.13 9.57 2.35
C ALA A 100 1.08 10.33 1.80
N HIS A 101 0.85 11.39 1.02
CA HIS A 101 1.92 12.18 0.42
C HIS A 101 2.72 12.99 1.46
N VAL A 102 2.10 13.46 2.53
CA VAL A 102 2.79 14.16 3.62
C VAL A 102 3.78 13.22 4.31
N ILE A 103 3.33 12.02 4.62
CA ILE A 103 4.16 10.97 5.25
C ILE A 103 5.27 10.52 4.29
N ALA A 104 4.96 10.32 3.02
CA ALA A 104 5.96 9.96 2.01
C ALA A 104 7.04 11.02 1.87
N ARG A 105 6.67 12.30 1.83
CA ARG A 105 7.62 13.41 1.80
C ARG A 105 8.55 13.39 3.01
N ALA A 106 8.01 13.19 4.21
CA ALA A 106 8.82 13.08 5.42
C ALA A 106 9.82 11.92 5.37
N ALA A 107 9.39 10.76 4.87
CA ALA A 107 10.26 9.60 4.69
C ALA A 107 11.38 9.87 3.68
N LYS A 108 11.08 10.52 2.57
CA LYS A 108 12.08 10.89 1.56
C LYS A 108 13.08 11.90 2.07
N GLU A 109 12.67 12.89 2.85
CA GLU A 109 13.56 13.85 3.51
C GLU A 109 14.53 13.20 4.50
N LEU A 110 14.16 12.05 5.05
CA LEU A 110 15.02 11.22 5.91
C LEU A 110 15.88 10.21 5.12
N ASN A 111 15.89 10.28 3.80
CA ASN A 111 16.59 9.34 2.90
C ASN A 111 16.15 7.87 3.08
N ILE A 112 14.89 7.64 3.38
CA ILE A 112 14.31 6.30 3.49
C ILE A 112 13.77 5.89 2.13
N LEU A 113 14.08 4.66 1.69
CA LEU A 113 13.45 4.08 0.50
C LEU A 113 11.93 3.98 0.72
N THR A 114 11.16 4.72 -0.06
CA THR A 114 9.73 4.91 0.13
C THR A 114 8.93 4.26 -0.99
N ILE A 115 8.11 3.28 -0.64
CA ILE A 115 7.30 2.52 -1.59
C ILE A 115 5.83 2.72 -1.23
N GLY A 116 5.05 3.22 -2.20
CA GLY A 116 3.60 3.30 -2.09
C GLY A 116 2.95 2.01 -2.60
N VAL A 117 1.99 1.49 -1.85
CA VAL A 117 1.12 0.38 -2.28
C VAL A 117 -0.31 0.82 -2.01
N VAL A 118 -1.02 1.17 -3.05
CA VAL A 118 -2.34 1.80 -2.94
C VAL A 118 -3.36 1.18 -3.88
N THR A 119 -4.63 1.28 -3.48
CA THR A 119 -5.77 0.90 -4.32
C THR A 119 -6.54 2.13 -4.76
N LEU A 120 -7.16 2.06 -5.95
CA LEU A 120 -8.14 3.04 -6.43
C LEU A 120 -9.56 2.50 -6.19
N PRO A 121 -10.54 3.40 -5.97
CA PRO A 121 -11.91 3.00 -5.67
C PRO A 121 -12.57 2.16 -6.77
N PHE A 122 -13.54 1.34 -6.39
CA PHE A 122 -14.48 0.75 -7.36
C PHE A 122 -15.30 1.83 -8.06
N LEU A 123 -15.73 1.56 -9.27
CA LEU A 123 -16.59 2.51 -10.02
C LEU A 123 -17.92 2.80 -9.31
N TYR A 124 -18.48 1.83 -8.61
CA TYR A 124 -19.73 2.02 -7.85
C TYR A 124 -19.60 2.96 -6.66
N GLU A 125 -18.37 3.24 -6.19
CA GLU A 125 -18.13 4.23 -5.12
C GLU A 125 -18.31 5.68 -5.61
N GLY A 126 -18.44 5.86 -6.92
CA GLY A 126 -18.83 7.10 -7.56
C GLY A 126 -17.65 7.97 -8.06
N PRO A 127 -17.94 8.85 -9.02
CA PRO A 127 -16.91 9.65 -9.70
C PRO A 127 -16.24 10.68 -8.77
N SER A 128 -16.94 11.16 -7.75
CA SER A 128 -16.36 12.09 -6.79
C SER A 128 -15.22 11.46 -5.99
N ARG A 129 -15.42 10.19 -5.57
CA ARG A 129 -14.40 9.43 -4.83
C ARG A 129 -13.19 9.13 -5.72
N MET A 130 -13.42 8.79 -6.99
CA MET A 130 -12.36 8.55 -7.97
C MET A 130 -11.54 9.82 -8.25
N ARG A 131 -12.19 10.99 -8.36
CA ARG A 131 -11.45 12.27 -8.53
C ARG A 131 -10.53 12.55 -7.35
N LYS A 132 -11.01 12.37 -6.13
CA LYS A 132 -10.20 12.51 -4.90
C LYS A 132 -9.03 11.53 -4.90
N ALA A 133 -9.29 10.28 -5.27
CA ALA A 133 -8.26 9.24 -5.35
C ALA A 133 -7.15 9.63 -6.32
N ASN A 134 -7.50 10.09 -7.52
CA ASN A 134 -6.53 10.52 -8.53
C ASN A 134 -5.73 11.74 -8.07
N GLN A 135 -6.38 12.70 -7.43
CA GLN A 135 -5.69 13.88 -6.88
C GLN A 135 -4.65 13.46 -5.82
N GLY A 136 -5.02 12.61 -4.87
CA GLY A 136 -4.09 12.12 -3.85
C GLY A 136 -2.97 11.25 -4.44
N LEU A 137 -3.28 10.47 -5.45
CA LEU A 137 -2.29 9.64 -6.15
C LEU A 137 -1.24 10.50 -6.87
N GLU A 138 -1.63 11.57 -7.54
CA GLU A 138 -0.70 12.50 -8.20
C GLU A 138 0.24 13.16 -7.19
N GLU A 139 -0.27 13.56 -6.03
CA GLU A 139 0.58 14.11 -4.95
C GLU A 139 1.52 13.04 -4.37
N LEU A 140 1.03 11.83 -4.13
CA LEU A 140 1.84 10.73 -3.60
C LEU A 140 2.99 10.35 -4.54
N ARG A 141 2.75 10.30 -5.84
CA ARG A 141 3.77 9.97 -6.86
C ARG A 141 4.99 10.87 -6.81
N LYS A 142 4.83 12.11 -6.40
CA LYS A 142 5.94 13.08 -6.30
C LYS A 142 6.92 12.75 -5.18
N HIS A 143 6.51 11.93 -4.21
CA HIS A 143 7.24 11.72 -2.96
C HIS A 143 7.61 10.26 -2.68
N VAL A 144 7.36 9.35 -3.61
CA VAL A 144 7.74 7.94 -3.49
C VAL A 144 8.81 7.56 -4.51
N ASP A 145 9.63 6.59 -4.18
CA ASP A 145 10.58 6.00 -5.12
C ASP A 145 9.86 5.10 -6.13
N THR A 146 8.97 4.27 -5.61
CA THR A 146 8.17 3.33 -6.41
C THR A 146 6.75 3.32 -5.89
N ILE A 147 5.80 3.19 -6.79
CA ILE A 147 4.39 3.08 -6.45
C ILE A 147 3.73 1.93 -7.19
N ILE A 148 3.06 1.07 -6.43
CA ILE A 148 2.19 0.01 -6.93
C ILE A 148 0.75 0.51 -6.76
N VAL A 149 0.05 0.66 -7.87
CA VAL A 149 -1.35 1.10 -7.89
C VAL A 149 -2.20 -0.02 -8.45
N VAL A 150 -3.16 -0.50 -7.66
CA VAL A 150 -4.13 -1.50 -8.12
C VAL A 150 -5.52 -0.89 -8.10
N PRO A 151 -6.13 -0.67 -9.28
CA PRO A 151 -7.53 -0.27 -9.35
C PRO A 151 -8.41 -1.39 -8.79
N ASN A 152 -9.27 -1.09 -7.81
CA ASN A 152 -10.20 -2.08 -7.25
C ASN A 152 -11.11 -2.69 -8.34
N GLN A 153 -11.39 -1.94 -9.39
CA GLN A 153 -12.18 -2.42 -10.52
C GLN A 153 -11.58 -3.69 -11.17
N ASN A 154 -10.26 -3.84 -11.15
CA ASN A 154 -9.59 -5.03 -11.67
C ASN A 154 -9.89 -6.30 -10.87
N LEU A 155 -10.33 -6.17 -9.60
CA LEU A 155 -10.73 -7.29 -8.76
C LEU A 155 -11.96 -8.04 -9.30
N PHE A 156 -12.80 -7.39 -10.10
CA PHE A 156 -13.93 -8.06 -10.77
C PHE A 156 -13.49 -9.11 -11.78
N LYS A 157 -12.26 -9.07 -12.25
CA LYS A 157 -11.69 -10.10 -13.12
C LYS A 157 -11.44 -11.43 -12.39
N ILE A 158 -11.30 -11.38 -11.06
CA ILE A 158 -11.05 -12.54 -10.19
C ILE A 158 -12.22 -12.84 -9.24
N ALA A 159 -13.17 -11.91 -9.12
CA ALA A 159 -14.37 -12.09 -8.30
C ALA A 159 -15.41 -12.97 -9.03
N SER A 160 -16.22 -13.69 -8.26
CA SER A 160 -17.35 -14.45 -8.79
C SER A 160 -18.59 -13.55 -8.86
N GLU A 161 -19.61 -14.00 -9.62
CA GLU A 161 -20.92 -13.32 -9.67
C GLU A 161 -21.64 -13.30 -8.30
N GLN A 162 -21.21 -14.13 -7.36
CA GLN A 162 -21.76 -14.23 -6.02
C GLN A 162 -21.00 -13.38 -4.99
N THR A 163 -19.92 -12.71 -5.40
CA THR A 163 -19.11 -11.88 -4.50
C THR A 163 -19.94 -10.72 -3.96
N THR A 164 -20.05 -10.64 -2.64
CA THR A 164 -20.79 -9.58 -1.95
C THR A 164 -19.99 -8.27 -1.96
N PHE A 165 -20.67 -7.18 -1.63
CA PHE A 165 -20.07 -5.87 -1.47
C PHE A 165 -18.95 -5.87 -0.40
N GLU A 166 -19.21 -6.52 0.74
CA GLU A 166 -18.23 -6.67 1.82
C GLU A 166 -17.02 -7.48 1.39
N GLU A 167 -17.23 -8.60 0.70
CA GLU A 167 -16.15 -9.44 0.18
C GLU A 167 -15.27 -8.70 -0.82
N SER A 168 -15.82 -7.78 -1.61
CA SER A 168 -15.02 -6.97 -2.55
C SER A 168 -14.04 -6.05 -1.84
N PHE A 169 -14.39 -5.48 -0.70
CA PHE A 169 -13.46 -4.70 0.13
C PHE A 169 -12.40 -5.57 0.81
N LEU A 170 -12.75 -6.79 1.22
CA LEU A 170 -11.76 -7.75 1.74
C LEU A 170 -10.73 -8.11 0.67
N LEU A 171 -11.14 -8.32 -0.57
CA LEU A 171 -10.23 -8.54 -1.70
C LEU A 171 -9.30 -7.34 -1.93
N SER A 172 -9.80 -6.12 -1.78
CA SER A 172 -9.00 -4.91 -1.88
C SER A 172 -7.92 -4.84 -0.79
N ASN A 173 -8.27 -5.18 0.44
CA ASN A 173 -7.30 -5.26 1.54
C ASN A 173 -6.25 -6.35 1.30
N ASP A 174 -6.64 -7.49 0.75
CA ASP A 174 -5.72 -8.58 0.39
C ASP A 174 -4.74 -8.17 -0.70
N VAL A 175 -5.14 -7.34 -1.65
CA VAL A 175 -4.24 -6.79 -2.67
C VAL A 175 -3.15 -5.93 -2.04
N LEU A 176 -3.50 -5.07 -1.10
CA LEU A 176 -2.52 -4.26 -0.36
C LEU A 176 -1.54 -5.16 0.42
N LYS A 177 -2.05 -6.18 1.09
CA LYS A 177 -1.24 -7.17 1.78
C LYS A 177 -0.26 -7.87 0.84
N HIS A 178 -0.73 -8.39 -0.28
CA HIS A 178 0.11 -9.08 -1.26
C HIS A 178 1.16 -8.15 -1.89
N GLY A 179 0.83 -6.87 -2.09
CA GLY A 179 1.78 -5.88 -2.59
C GLY A 179 2.97 -5.67 -1.66
N VAL A 180 2.74 -5.58 -0.38
CA VAL A 180 3.80 -5.48 0.62
C VAL A 180 4.54 -6.81 0.77
N GLN A 181 3.81 -7.91 0.88
CA GLN A 181 4.37 -9.25 1.10
C GLN A 181 5.29 -9.68 -0.04
N SER A 182 4.93 -9.39 -1.29
CA SER A 182 5.73 -9.75 -2.46
C SER A 182 7.16 -9.20 -2.42
N ILE A 183 7.34 -8.04 -1.83
CA ILE A 183 8.64 -7.40 -1.69
C ILE A 183 9.34 -7.84 -0.40
N THR A 184 8.63 -7.89 0.71
CA THR A 184 9.21 -8.27 2.00
C THR A 184 9.66 -9.72 2.03
N ASP A 185 8.91 -10.63 1.40
CA ASP A 185 9.28 -12.04 1.31
C ASP A 185 10.60 -12.26 0.58
N LEU A 186 10.90 -11.45 -0.44
CA LEU A 186 12.18 -11.51 -1.15
C LEU A 186 13.38 -11.23 -0.26
N MET A 187 13.21 -10.39 0.76
CA MET A 187 14.28 -10.01 1.69
C MET A 187 14.36 -10.92 2.93
N VAL A 188 13.23 -11.45 3.38
CA VAL A 188 13.10 -12.12 4.68
C VAL A 188 13.06 -13.63 4.55
N ARG A 189 12.47 -14.17 3.48
CA ARG A 189 12.36 -15.62 3.27
C ARG A 189 13.57 -16.15 2.53
N PRO A 190 14.17 -17.26 3.01
CA PRO A 190 15.24 -17.90 2.29
C PRO A 190 14.73 -18.50 0.97
N GLY A 191 15.39 -18.16 -0.10
CA GLY A 191 15.14 -18.70 -1.44
C GLY A 191 16.36 -19.46 -1.97
N LEU A 192 16.29 -19.87 -3.23
CA LEU A 192 17.42 -20.46 -3.93
C LEU A 192 18.53 -19.42 -4.14
N ILE A 193 18.14 -18.18 -4.42
CA ILE A 193 18.99 -16.99 -4.46
C ILE A 193 18.35 -15.99 -3.52
N ASN A 194 19.11 -15.52 -2.53
CA ASN A 194 18.62 -14.53 -1.57
C ASN A 194 18.93 -13.12 -2.07
N LEU A 195 17.93 -12.25 -1.93
CA LEU A 195 18.07 -10.82 -2.17
C LEU A 195 18.32 -10.10 -0.84
N ASP A 196 19.25 -9.17 -0.83
CA ASP A 196 19.44 -8.26 0.29
C ASP A 196 18.72 -6.91 0.05
N PHE A 197 18.78 -6.05 1.07
CA PHE A 197 18.17 -4.72 0.95
C PHE A 197 18.79 -3.89 -0.19
N ALA A 198 20.09 -4.01 -0.43
CA ALA A 198 20.78 -3.24 -1.48
C ALA A 198 20.31 -3.64 -2.89
N ASP A 199 20.00 -4.91 -3.10
CA ASP A 199 19.43 -5.40 -4.36
C ASP A 199 18.05 -4.78 -4.62
N VAL A 200 17.17 -4.81 -3.60
CA VAL A 200 15.84 -4.21 -3.66
C VAL A 200 15.93 -2.70 -3.85
N GLU A 201 16.80 -2.03 -3.12
CA GLU A 201 17.02 -0.58 -3.24
C GLU A 201 17.47 -0.20 -4.65
N THR A 202 18.38 -0.96 -5.24
CA THR A 202 18.88 -0.73 -6.60
C THR A 202 17.77 -0.76 -7.64
N VAL A 203 16.83 -1.72 -7.51
CA VAL A 203 15.72 -1.85 -8.46
C VAL A 203 14.62 -0.83 -8.20
N MET A 204 14.35 -0.49 -6.94
CA MET A 204 13.17 0.29 -6.57
C MET A 204 13.42 1.78 -6.34
N SER A 205 14.68 2.22 -6.23
CA SER A 205 14.99 3.66 -6.09
C SER A 205 14.60 4.44 -7.33
N SER A 206 13.70 5.41 -7.16
CA SER A 206 13.27 6.36 -8.20
C SER A 206 12.71 5.69 -9.48
N MET A 207 12.13 4.51 -9.36
CA MET A 207 11.59 3.76 -10.50
C MET A 207 10.20 4.20 -10.96
N GLY A 208 9.43 4.86 -10.11
CA GLY A 208 8.09 5.31 -10.43
C GLY A 208 7.06 4.18 -10.35
N LYS A 209 6.23 4.03 -11.38
CA LYS A 209 5.15 3.03 -11.40
C LYS A 209 5.72 1.61 -11.46
N ALA A 210 5.25 0.76 -10.56
CA ALA A 210 5.53 -0.66 -10.54
C ALA A 210 4.25 -1.49 -10.61
N MET A 211 4.39 -2.73 -11.00
CA MET A 211 3.32 -3.72 -11.04
C MET A 211 3.77 -4.99 -10.38
N MET A 212 2.82 -5.74 -9.87
CA MET A 212 3.08 -7.06 -9.29
C MET A 212 2.14 -8.09 -9.91
N GLY A 213 2.67 -9.29 -10.06
CA GLY A 213 1.89 -10.45 -10.45
C GLY A 213 2.39 -11.66 -9.71
N THR A 214 1.50 -12.59 -9.40
CA THR A 214 1.82 -13.85 -8.75
C THR A 214 1.37 -15.02 -9.60
N GLY A 215 2.17 -16.08 -9.62
CA GLY A 215 1.82 -17.31 -10.35
C GLY A 215 2.33 -18.53 -9.61
N GLN A 216 1.49 -19.57 -9.59
CA GLN A 216 1.83 -20.86 -9.01
C GLN A 216 1.47 -21.96 -9.99
N ALA A 217 2.31 -22.99 -10.09
CA ALA A 217 2.04 -24.15 -10.91
C ALA A 217 2.74 -25.39 -10.36
N GLU A 218 2.18 -26.55 -10.65
CA GLU A 218 2.70 -27.85 -10.27
C GLU A 218 2.86 -28.74 -11.52
N GLY A 219 3.67 -29.79 -11.40
CA GLY A 219 3.89 -30.77 -12.44
C GLY A 219 4.87 -30.34 -13.52
N GLU A 220 4.75 -30.97 -14.68
CA GLU A 220 5.64 -30.73 -15.83
C GLU A 220 5.44 -29.32 -16.40
N GLY A 221 6.54 -28.62 -16.67
CA GLY A 221 6.53 -27.25 -17.18
C GLY A 221 6.10 -26.19 -16.14
N ARG A 222 6.10 -26.53 -14.86
CA ARG A 222 5.60 -25.67 -13.78
C ARG A 222 6.24 -24.27 -13.74
N ALA A 223 7.52 -24.17 -14.04
CA ALA A 223 8.23 -22.89 -13.99
C ALA A 223 7.69 -21.91 -15.05
N VAL A 224 7.52 -22.38 -16.28
CA VAL A 224 6.95 -21.56 -17.37
C VAL A 224 5.50 -21.22 -17.09
N LYS A 225 4.70 -22.18 -16.66
CA LYS A 225 3.28 -21.96 -16.31
C LYS A 225 3.10 -20.96 -15.18
N ALA A 226 3.94 -21.03 -14.14
CA ALA A 226 3.92 -20.07 -13.03
C ALA A 226 4.30 -18.66 -13.51
N ALA A 227 5.34 -18.52 -14.32
CA ALA A 227 5.76 -17.26 -14.89
C ALA A 227 4.68 -16.65 -15.81
N GLU A 228 4.08 -17.44 -16.68
CA GLU A 228 2.97 -17.02 -17.55
C GLU A 228 1.76 -16.56 -16.71
N SER A 229 1.42 -17.28 -15.66
CA SER A 229 0.35 -16.90 -14.73
C SER A 229 0.65 -15.58 -14.02
N ALA A 230 1.89 -15.35 -13.61
CA ALA A 230 2.30 -14.11 -12.96
C ALA A 230 2.20 -12.90 -13.92
N ILE A 231 2.69 -13.05 -15.15
CA ILE A 231 2.68 -12.01 -16.19
C ILE A 231 1.24 -11.67 -16.62
N ASN A 232 0.38 -12.68 -16.71
CA ASN A 232 -1.02 -12.54 -17.11
C ASN A 232 -1.96 -12.32 -15.92
N ASN A 233 -1.43 -11.96 -14.75
CA ASN A 233 -2.25 -11.71 -13.57
C ASN A 233 -3.28 -10.59 -13.87
N PRO A 234 -4.58 -10.80 -13.56
CA PRO A 234 -5.64 -9.83 -13.84
C PRO A 234 -5.45 -8.47 -13.15
N LEU A 235 -4.63 -8.39 -12.11
CA LEU A 235 -4.32 -7.17 -11.39
C LEU A 235 -3.27 -6.30 -12.11
N ILE A 236 -2.57 -6.85 -13.11
CA ILE A 236 -1.65 -6.11 -13.96
C ILE A 236 -2.43 -5.39 -15.04
N ASP A 237 -2.18 -4.09 -15.21
CA ASP A 237 -2.73 -3.30 -16.31
C ASP A 237 -2.03 -3.64 -17.65
N ASP A 238 -2.79 -3.66 -18.74
CA ASP A 238 -2.35 -4.10 -20.07
C ASP A 238 -1.17 -3.30 -20.68
N TYR A 239 -0.79 -2.18 -20.08
CA TYR A 239 0.21 -1.26 -20.67
C TYR A 239 1.67 -1.58 -20.40
N SER A 240 2.02 -2.70 -19.75
CA SER A 240 3.01 -2.45 -18.74
C SER A 240 4.33 -3.17 -18.88
N LEU A 241 4.41 -4.27 -19.55
CA LEU A 241 5.67 -5.02 -19.63
C LEU A 241 6.63 -4.45 -20.69
N LYS A 242 6.09 -3.77 -21.71
CA LYS A 242 6.90 -3.06 -22.72
C LYS A 242 7.43 -1.76 -22.14
N GLY A 243 8.58 -1.76 -21.57
CA GLY A 243 9.21 -0.58 -20.99
C GLY A 243 9.59 -0.72 -19.53
N ALA A 244 9.39 -1.90 -18.94
CA ALA A 244 9.92 -2.21 -17.63
C ALA A 244 11.44 -2.06 -17.61
N LYS A 245 11.94 -1.32 -16.63
CA LYS A 245 13.38 -1.03 -16.46
C LYS A 245 14.03 -1.96 -15.44
N GLY A 246 13.25 -2.54 -14.56
CA GLY A 246 13.70 -3.44 -13.51
C GLY A 246 12.70 -4.56 -13.28
N LEU A 247 13.19 -5.68 -12.78
CA LEU A 247 12.42 -6.86 -12.44
C LEU A 247 12.96 -7.45 -11.13
N LEU A 248 12.04 -7.74 -10.21
CA LEU A 248 12.29 -8.53 -9.01
C LEU A 248 11.50 -9.84 -9.10
N VAL A 249 12.15 -10.97 -8.88
CA VAL A 249 11.54 -12.32 -8.94
C VAL A 249 11.95 -13.14 -7.72
#